data_301f73a03b4c1fdbd7c5353aca79f047
#
_entry.id   301f73a03b4c1fdbd7c5353aca79f047
#
_cell.length_a   1.000
_cell.length_b   1.000
_cell.length_c   1.000
_cell.angle_alpha   90.00
_cell.angle_beta   90.00
_cell.angle_gamma   90.00
#
_symmetry.space_group_name_H-M   'P 1'
#
loop_
_entity.id
_entity.type
_entity.pdbx_description
1 polymer ?
#
loop_
_entity_poly.entity_id
_entity_poly.type
_entity_poly.pdbx_seq_one_letter_code
_entity_poly.pdbx_strand_id
1 'polypeptide(L)'
;GISAVIGRLLGSNDHANARLVATAALMTVLCLVGLLSVIGFITIDPIFILLGASPELLIHIHDYMSIWYIGAIFLALPMSGNSVLRASGDTKTPSMIMAAGGAINALLDPLLIFGYGPIEGMGIKGAAIATAIAWGVGLIWVLILLVKRNLMIPRLLLPREFLMNVKGIFTIGIPAAGANMLTPIAVGVVTAIVADFGDAAVAAWGVGGRLESIACIIMLALSMTLPPLISQNFGANKIDRVYIAYKTAIVFILCIQLVIFSLLYLVSDYIANVFTNDVSVASLIILFMTIVPLGYGAQGVVVLTNSAFNAIHKPMAALILNTLRLFIFFVPFCYLGSIWYGLMGLFVGAVLANTVMAALSFMWFRYQIKVLLQTQVSKN
;
A
#
# COMPACT_ATOMS: atom_id res chain seq x y z
N GLY A 1 5.39 -4.89 -8.77
CA GLY A 1 6.15 -5.40 -9.95
C GLY A 1 7.62 -5.61 -9.63
N ILE A 2 8.35 -4.58 -9.15
CA ILE A 2 9.82 -4.61 -8.96
C ILE A 2 10.28 -5.81 -8.12
N SER A 3 9.73 -5.95 -6.92
CA SER A 3 10.11 -7.01 -5.99
C SER A 3 9.85 -8.42 -6.53
N ALA A 4 8.78 -8.60 -7.31
CA ALA A 4 8.42 -9.89 -7.90
C ALA A 4 9.39 -10.29 -9.02
N VAL A 5 9.73 -9.36 -9.92
CA VAL A 5 10.65 -9.63 -11.03
C VAL A 5 12.07 -9.88 -10.52
N ILE A 6 12.59 -9.00 -9.67
CA ILE A 6 13.94 -9.10 -9.13
C ILE A 6 14.08 -10.33 -8.23
N GLY A 7 13.09 -10.59 -7.35
CA GLY A 7 13.09 -11.76 -6.48
C GLY A 7 13.16 -13.07 -7.26
N ARG A 8 12.43 -13.18 -8.37
CA ARG A 8 12.50 -14.35 -9.25
C ARG A 8 13.87 -14.53 -9.89
N LEU A 9 14.48 -13.45 -10.41
CA LEU A 9 15.81 -13.49 -11.02
C LEU A 9 16.87 -13.90 -10.00
N LEU A 10 16.83 -13.34 -8.81
CA LEU A 10 17.73 -13.71 -7.71
C LEU A 10 17.52 -15.17 -7.27
N GLY A 11 16.27 -15.65 -7.25
CA GLY A 11 15.93 -17.04 -6.95
C GLY A 11 16.46 -18.03 -7.97
N SER A 12 16.55 -17.63 -9.24
CA SER A 12 17.16 -18.42 -10.32
C SER A 12 18.67 -18.19 -10.49
N ASN A 13 19.34 -17.51 -9.55
CA ASN A 13 20.75 -17.12 -9.59
C ASN A 13 21.16 -16.22 -10.76
N ASP A 14 20.20 -15.52 -11.38
CA ASP A 14 20.47 -14.58 -12.47
C ASP A 14 20.73 -13.17 -11.94
N HIS A 15 21.84 -13.00 -11.24
CA HIS A 15 22.25 -11.73 -10.62
C HIS A 15 22.51 -10.61 -11.64
N ALA A 16 22.99 -10.96 -12.86
CA ALA A 16 23.31 -9.99 -13.89
C ALA A 16 22.03 -9.28 -14.38
N ASN A 17 21.01 -10.03 -14.74
CA ASN A 17 19.73 -9.47 -15.17
C ASN A 17 18.97 -8.81 -14.01
N ALA A 18 19.09 -9.32 -12.77
CA ALA A 18 18.50 -8.69 -11.61
C ALA A 18 19.00 -7.24 -11.41
N ARG A 19 20.31 -7.00 -11.61
CA ARG A 19 20.92 -5.64 -11.55
C ARG A 19 20.44 -4.73 -12.67
N LEU A 20 20.33 -5.25 -13.90
CA LEU A 20 19.79 -4.50 -15.04
C LEU A 20 18.33 -4.09 -14.79
N VAL A 21 17.50 -5.02 -14.34
CA VAL A 21 16.09 -4.78 -14.02
C VAL A 21 15.96 -3.78 -12.87
N ALA A 22 16.79 -3.86 -11.84
CA ALA A 22 16.77 -2.91 -10.72
C ALA A 22 17.09 -1.48 -11.20
N THR A 23 18.12 -1.32 -12.05
CA THR A 23 18.46 -0.02 -12.62
C THR A 23 17.36 0.50 -13.54
N ALA A 24 16.80 -0.36 -14.41
CA ALA A 24 15.68 -0.03 -15.28
C ALA A 24 14.44 0.41 -14.47
N ALA A 25 14.17 -0.26 -13.34
CA ALA A 25 13.06 0.10 -12.45
C ALA A 25 13.21 1.51 -11.85
N LEU A 26 14.41 1.83 -11.33
CA LEU A 26 14.68 3.15 -10.78
C LEU A 26 14.60 4.24 -11.86
N MET A 27 15.14 3.99 -13.06
CA MET A 27 15.01 4.93 -14.20
C MET A 27 13.54 5.12 -14.61
N THR A 28 12.75 4.04 -14.64
CA THR A 28 11.32 4.09 -14.96
C THR A 28 10.57 4.96 -13.96
N VAL A 29 10.83 4.74 -12.66
CA VAL A 29 10.19 5.52 -11.59
C VAL A 29 10.60 7.00 -11.68
N LEU A 30 11.87 7.27 -11.92
CA LEU A 30 12.36 8.65 -12.11
C LEU A 30 11.65 9.32 -13.29
N CYS A 31 11.55 8.66 -14.43
CA CYS A 31 10.89 9.23 -15.62
C CYS A 31 9.38 9.42 -15.39
N LEU A 32 8.69 8.41 -14.85
CA LEU A 32 7.24 8.50 -14.64
C LEU A 32 6.88 9.53 -13.57
N VAL A 33 7.54 9.48 -12.42
CA VAL A 33 7.24 10.43 -11.33
C VAL A 33 7.70 11.83 -11.71
N GLY A 34 8.84 11.97 -12.40
CA GLY A 34 9.30 13.25 -12.93
C GLY A 34 8.28 13.87 -13.91
N LEU A 35 7.76 13.07 -14.86
CA LEU A 35 6.72 13.51 -15.79
C LEU A 35 5.43 13.91 -15.03
N LEU A 36 4.98 13.09 -14.10
CA LEU A 36 3.78 13.38 -13.29
C LEU A 36 3.99 14.61 -12.39
N SER A 37 5.19 14.82 -11.86
CA SER A 37 5.53 16.00 -11.08
C SER A 37 5.50 17.28 -11.93
N VAL A 38 6.00 17.24 -13.16
CA VAL A 38 5.92 18.38 -14.09
C VAL A 38 4.46 18.69 -14.45
N ILE A 39 3.66 17.65 -14.78
CA ILE A 39 2.23 17.83 -15.06
C ILE A 39 1.53 18.39 -13.83
N GLY A 40 1.76 17.81 -12.66
CA GLY A 40 1.17 18.24 -11.41
C GLY A 40 1.53 19.70 -11.08
N PHE A 41 2.79 20.08 -11.26
CA PHE A 41 3.25 21.45 -11.03
C PHE A 41 2.53 22.48 -11.92
N ILE A 42 2.37 22.17 -13.22
CA ILE A 42 1.68 23.05 -14.18
C ILE A 42 0.18 23.12 -13.89
N THR A 43 -0.40 22.07 -13.30
CA THR A 43 -1.85 21.94 -13.09
C THR A 43 -2.28 22.26 -11.65
N ILE A 44 -1.40 22.80 -10.78
CA ILE A 44 -1.78 23.16 -9.41
C ILE A 44 -3.00 24.07 -9.41
N ASP A 45 -2.90 25.25 -10.02
CA ASP A 45 -3.95 26.25 -9.98
C ASP A 45 -5.28 25.76 -10.60
N PRO A 46 -5.29 25.23 -11.85
CA PRO A 46 -6.56 24.80 -12.47
C PRO A 46 -7.25 23.64 -11.72
N ILE A 47 -6.48 22.70 -11.14
CA ILE A 47 -7.06 21.60 -10.38
C ILE A 47 -7.69 22.09 -9.08
N PHE A 48 -6.96 22.90 -8.29
CA PHE A 48 -7.45 23.34 -7.00
C PHE A 48 -8.55 24.39 -7.10
N ILE A 49 -8.57 25.21 -8.16
CA ILE A 49 -9.71 26.09 -8.49
C ILE A 49 -10.96 25.24 -8.81
N LEU A 50 -10.81 24.20 -9.62
CA LEU A 50 -11.91 23.25 -9.92
C LEU A 50 -12.44 22.55 -8.68
N LEU A 51 -11.59 22.30 -7.68
CA LEU A 51 -11.96 21.73 -6.39
C LEU A 51 -12.56 22.75 -5.41
N GLY A 52 -12.70 24.03 -5.81
CA GLY A 52 -13.35 25.07 -5.01
C GLY A 52 -12.42 25.82 -4.06
N ALA A 53 -11.09 25.79 -4.27
CA ALA A 53 -10.16 26.55 -3.44
C ALA A 53 -10.37 28.06 -3.61
N SER A 54 -10.44 28.79 -2.49
CA SER A 54 -10.45 30.25 -2.50
C SER A 54 -9.10 30.82 -2.93
N PRO A 55 -9.03 32.07 -3.46
CA PRO A 55 -7.76 32.69 -3.85
C PRO A 55 -6.73 32.74 -2.70
N GLU A 56 -7.17 32.94 -1.46
CA GLU A 56 -6.31 32.98 -0.28
C GLU A 56 -5.73 31.57 0.00
N LEU A 57 -6.56 30.52 -0.08
CA LEU A 57 -6.14 29.14 0.12
C LEU A 57 -5.17 28.69 -0.99
N LEU A 58 -5.38 29.17 -2.22
CA LEU A 58 -4.55 28.82 -3.37
C LEU A 58 -3.08 29.18 -3.18
N ILE A 59 -2.78 30.29 -2.50
CA ILE A 59 -1.41 30.70 -2.18
C ILE A 59 -0.72 29.62 -1.31
N HIS A 60 -1.38 29.15 -0.27
CA HIS A 60 -0.84 28.12 0.62
C HIS A 60 -0.72 26.76 -0.07
N ILE A 61 -1.69 26.44 -0.93
CA ILE A 61 -1.65 25.23 -1.74
C ILE A 61 -0.44 25.27 -2.69
N HIS A 62 -0.23 26.38 -3.36
CA HIS A 62 0.90 26.54 -4.27
C HIS A 62 2.24 26.42 -3.54
N ASP A 63 2.38 27.06 -2.39
CA ASP A 63 3.58 26.99 -1.55
C ASP A 63 3.90 25.56 -1.10
N TYR A 64 2.88 24.77 -0.77
CA TYR A 64 3.05 23.38 -0.35
C TYR A 64 3.30 22.44 -1.53
N MET A 65 2.40 22.47 -2.54
CA MET A 65 2.40 21.52 -3.64
C MET A 65 3.60 21.67 -4.57
N SER A 66 4.11 22.90 -4.77
CA SER A 66 5.30 23.12 -5.58
C SER A 66 6.53 22.38 -5.02
N ILE A 67 6.69 22.36 -3.71
CA ILE A 67 7.77 21.63 -3.05
C ILE A 67 7.47 20.13 -3.04
N TRP A 68 6.20 19.77 -2.80
CA TRP A 68 5.77 18.38 -2.71
C TRP A 68 5.98 17.63 -4.05
N TYR A 69 5.69 18.24 -5.20
CA TYR A 69 5.93 17.63 -6.50
C TYR A 69 7.42 17.37 -6.78
N ILE A 70 8.32 18.25 -6.33
CA ILE A 70 9.76 17.98 -6.37
C ILE A 70 10.12 16.84 -5.40
N GLY A 71 9.58 16.89 -4.19
CA GLY A 71 9.77 15.87 -3.15
C GLY A 71 9.21 14.48 -3.53
N ALA A 72 8.21 14.41 -4.40
CA ALA A 72 7.62 13.14 -4.84
C ALA A 72 8.65 12.21 -5.49
N ILE A 73 9.63 12.75 -6.19
CA ILE A 73 10.77 11.99 -6.75
C ILE A 73 11.60 11.38 -5.62
N PHE A 74 11.85 12.16 -4.55
CA PHE A 74 12.62 11.74 -3.38
C PHE A 74 11.86 10.69 -2.53
N LEU A 75 10.53 10.61 -2.63
CA LEU A 75 9.72 9.55 -2.04
C LEU A 75 9.72 8.28 -2.90
N ALA A 76 9.47 8.40 -4.19
CA ALA A 76 9.21 7.25 -5.06
C ALA A 76 10.46 6.41 -5.33
N LEU A 77 11.63 7.05 -5.48
CA LEU A 77 12.88 6.35 -5.71
C LEU A 77 13.31 5.47 -4.52
N PRO A 78 13.32 5.95 -3.25
CA PRO A 78 13.58 5.09 -2.10
C PRO A 78 12.59 3.95 -1.94
N MET A 79 11.29 4.18 -2.19
CA MET A 79 10.29 3.11 -2.16
C MET A 79 10.62 1.99 -3.15
N SER A 80 11.06 2.35 -4.35
CA SER A 80 11.49 1.41 -5.38
C SER A 80 12.78 0.72 -5.01
N GLY A 81 13.78 1.44 -4.52
CA GLY A 81 15.05 0.87 -4.05
C GLY A 81 14.87 -0.05 -2.83
N ASN A 82 14.00 0.32 -1.91
CA ASN A 82 13.61 -0.54 -0.79
C ASN A 82 12.94 -1.85 -1.27
N SER A 83 12.23 -1.82 -2.41
CA SER A 83 11.67 -3.03 -3.01
C SER A 83 12.75 -3.92 -3.60
N VAL A 84 13.85 -3.36 -4.13
CA VAL A 84 15.04 -4.11 -4.56
C VAL A 84 15.75 -4.75 -3.36
N LEU A 85 15.98 -4.00 -2.27
CA LEU A 85 16.57 -4.53 -1.04
C LEU A 85 15.73 -5.67 -0.45
N ARG A 86 14.41 -5.52 -0.39
CA ARG A 86 13.52 -6.61 0.06
C ARG A 86 13.61 -7.83 -0.88
N ALA A 87 13.69 -7.60 -2.19
CA ALA A 87 13.84 -8.68 -3.17
C ALA A 87 15.15 -9.46 -2.99
N SER A 88 16.21 -8.83 -2.47
CA SER A 88 17.48 -9.51 -2.12
C SER A 88 17.45 -10.24 -0.76
N GLY A 89 16.33 -10.18 -0.03
CA GLY A 89 16.15 -10.84 1.27
C GLY A 89 16.38 -9.92 2.47
N ASP A 90 16.75 -8.65 2.27
CA ASP A 90 16.93 -7.69 3.35
C ASP A 90 15.66 -6.88 3.58
N THR A 91 14.91 -7.23 4.61
CA THR A 91 13.72 -6.48 5.06
C THR A 91 14.03 -5.50 6.18
N LYS A 92 15.17 -5.69 6.89
CA LYS A 92 15.55 -4.86 8.03
C LYS A 92 16.01 -3.47 7.58
N THR A 93 16.90 -3.41 6.62
CA THR A 93 17.47 -2.15 6.13
C THR A 93 16.40 -1.19 5.57
N PRO A 94 15.46 -1.62 4.71
CA PRO A 94 14.34 -0.76 4.29
C PRO A 94 13.54 -0.19 5.44
N SER A 95 13.26 -1.00 6.47
CA SER A 95 12.52 -0.55 7.65
C SER A 95 13.30 0.49 8.45
N MET A 96 14.62 0.31 8.59
CA MET A 96 15.50 1.30 9.26
C MET A 96 15.54 2.63 8.48
N ILE A 97 15.63 2.59 7.15
CA ILE A 97 15.63 3.80 6.30
C ILE A 97 14.32 4.55 6.46
N MET A 98 13.19 3.84 6.45
CA MET A 98 11.87 4.46 6.64
C MET A 98 11.72 5.06 8.04
N ALA A 99 12.16 4.34 9.09
CA ALA A 99 12.12 4.84 10.46
C ALA A 99 13.02 6.08 10.67
N ALA A 100 14.23 6.06 10.10
CA ALA A 100 15.12 7.21 10.14
C ALA A 100 14.54 8.42 9.39
N GLY A 101 13.93 8.20 8.21
CA GLY A 101 13.21 9.25 7.48
C GLY A 101 12.08 9.85 8.30
N GLY A 102 11.27 9.02 8.96
CA GLY A 102 10.22 9.49 9.87
C GLY A 102 10.76 10.28 11.06
N ALA A 103 11.86 9.83 11.67
CA ALA A 103 12.50 10.54 12.78
C ALA A 103 13.07 11.91 12.33
N ILE A 104 13.72 11.96 11.16
CA ILE A 104 14.23 13.21 10.58
C ILE A 104 13.07 14.18 10.30
N ASN A 105 11.99 13.70 9.71
CA ASN A 105 10.80 14.52 9.46
C ASN A 105 10.21 15.06 10.76
N ALA A 106 10.01 14.21 11.78
CA ALA A 106 9.47 14.62 13.08
C ALA A 106 10.35 15.67 13.81
N LEU A 107 11.66 15.67 13.58
CA LEU A 107 12.58 16.67 14.13
C LEU A 107 12.57 17.97 13.32
N LEU A 108 12.48 17.87 11.99
CA LEU A 108 12.53 19.04 11.11
C LEU A 108 11.18 19.77 11.04
N ASP A 109 10.06 19.08 11.18
CA ASP A 109 8.72 19.69 11.12
C ASP A 109 8.57 20.85 12.11
N PRO A 110 8.76 20.69 13.44
CA PRO A 110 8.61 21.81 14.36
C PRO A 110 9.64 22.92 14.12
N LEU A 111 10.85 22.56 13.69
CA LEU A 111 11.92 23.52 13.41
C LEU A 111 11.60 24.41 12.22
N LEU A 112 11.08 23.84 11.14
CA LEU A 112 10.81 24.58 9.90
C LEU A 112 9.39 25.19 9.87
N ILE A 113 8.43 24.60 10.58
CA ILE A 113 7.05 25.13 10.66
C ILE A 113 7.01 26.37 11.57
N PHE A 114 7.51 26.24 12.79
CA PHE A 114 7.40 27.29 13.81
C PHE A 114 8.64 28.19 13.89
N GLY A 115 9.78 27.72 13.39
CA GLY A 115 11.07 28.39 13.53
C GLY A 115 11.73 28.15 14.88
N TYR A 116 13.04 28.30 14.94
CA TYR A 116 13.82 28.27 16.18
C TYR A 116 15.12 29.06 16.03
N GLY A 117 15.35 30.00 16.92
CA GLY A 117 16.55 30.86 16.92
C GLY A 117 16.66 31.69 15.64
N PRO A 118 17.72 31.53 14.83
CA PRO A 118 17.90 32.28 13.58
C PRO A 118 17.06 31.77 12.39
N ILE A 119 16.34 30.66 12.58
CA ILE A 119 15.50 30.05 11.53
C ILE A 119 14.09 30.59 11.69
N GLU A 120 13.64 31.37 10.71
CA GLU A 120 12.27 31.86 10.67
C GLU A 120 11.30 30.73 10.35
N GLY A 121 10.12 30.72 11.01
CA GLY A 121 9.06 29.76 10.75
C GLY A 121 8.45 29.93 9.37
N MET A 122 8.44 28.85 8.58
CA MET A 122 7.95 28.85 7.19
C MET A 122 6.51 28.32 7.07
N GLY A 123 5.85 28.03 8.20
CA GLY A 123 4.48 27.49 8.20
C GLY A 123 4.37 26.21 7.37
N ILE A 124 3.32 26.13 6.53
CA ILE A 124 3.03 24.96 5.71
C ILE A 124 4.12 24.62 4.69
N LYS A 125 4.83 25.64 4.22
CA LYS A 125 5.99 25.47 3.35
C LYS A 125 7.13 24.74 4.04
N GLY A 126 7.36 25.05 5.33
CA GLY A 126 8.33 24.36 6.18
C GLY A 126 8.06 22.87 6.32
N ALA A 127 6.79 22.47 6.48
CA ALA A 127 6.39 21.06 6.51
C ALA A 127 6.72 20.32 5.20
N ALA A 128 6.46 20.95 4.05
CA ALA A 128 6.80 20.37 2.75
C ALA A 128 8.32 20.18 2.58
N ILE A 129 9.12 21.17 3.00
CA ILE A 129 10.59 21.12 2.94
C ILE A 129 11.12 20.02 3.87
N ALA A 130 10.64 19.92 5.12
CA ALA A 130 11.04 18.90 6.07
C ALA A 130 10.82 17.49 5.51
N THR A 131 9.66 17.28 4.91
CA THR A 131 9.30 16.01 4.27
C THR A 131 10.22 15.70 3.09
N ALA A 132 10.48 16.68 2.22
CA ALA A 132 11.36 16.51 1.06
C ALA A 132 12.81 16.20 1.47
N ILE A 133 13.33 16.85 2.53
CA ILE A 133 14.66 16.56 3.08
C ILE A 133 14.72 15.13 3.64
N ALA A 134 13.74 14.74 4.45
CA ALA A 134 13.68 13.39 5.04
C ALA A 134 13.70 12.29 3.96
N TRP A 135 12.92 12.47 2.89
CA TRP A 135 12.91 11.55 1.76
C TRP A 135 14.21 11.60 0.96
N GLY A 136 14.80 12.78 0.79
CA GLY A 136 16.11 12.96 0.13
C GLY A 136 17.24 12.20 0.83
N VAL A 137 17.29 12.26 2.16
CA VAL A 137 18.24 11.46 2.96
C VAL A 137 18.02 9.98 2.75
N GLY A 138 16.75 9.53 2.76
CA GLY A 138 16.38 8.15 2.46
C GLY A 138 16.82 7.70 1.07
N LEU A 139 16.69 8.58 0.06
CA LEU A 139 17.12 8.33 -1.32
C LEU A 139 18.62 8.10 -1.39
N ILE A 140 19.41 9.01 -0.82
CA ILE A 140 20.88 8.91 -0.82
C ILE A 140 21.31 7.61 -0.15
N TRP A 141 20.73 7.29 0.99
CA TRP A 141 21.05 6.06 1.74
C TRP A 141 20.76 4.80 0.92
N VAL A 142 19.56 4.71 0.32
CA VAL A 142 19.16 3.57 -0.53
C VAL A 142 20.12 3.42 -1.71
N LEU A 143 20.41 4.50 -2.45
CA LEU A 143 21.28 4.43 -3.64
C LEU A 143 22.70 3.96 -3.28
N ILE A 144 23.27 4.48 -2.21
CA ILE A 144 24.58 4.03 -1.71
C ILE A 144 24.57 2.52 -1.42
N LEU A 145 23.50 2.03 -0.78
CA LEU A 145 23.40 0.60 -0.45
C LEU A 145 23.22 -0.27 -1.67
N LEU A 146 22.39 0.13 -2.63
CA LEU A 146 22.19 -0.61 -3.87
C LEU A 146 23.49 -0.76 -4.67
N VAL A 147 24.30 0.29 -4.73
CA VAL A 147 25.61 0.25 -5.39
C VAL A 147 26.60 -0.62 -4.59
N LYS A 148 26.74 -0.37 -3.28
CA LYS A 148 27.69 -1.13 -2.43
C LYS A 148 27.41 -2.64 -2.40
N ARG A 149 26.13 -3.02 -2.46
CA ARG A 149 25.71 -4.44 -2.45
C ARG A 149 25.63 -5.06 -3.85
N ASN A 150 26.06 -4.35 -4.88
CA ASN A 150 25.96 -4.82 -6.27
C ASN A 150 24.54 -5.22 -6.70
N LEU A 151 23.52 -4.50 -6.24
CA LEU A 151 22.12 -4.73 -6.57
C LEU A 151 21.62 -3.86 -7.74
N MET A 152 22.42 -2.87 -8.17
CA MET A 152 22.16 -2.03 -9.34
C MET A 152 23.46 -1.76 -10.11
N ILE A 153 23.31 -1.31 -11.35
CA ILE A 153 24.43 -0.84 -12.17
C ILE A 153 24.48 0.69 -12.09
N PRO A 154 25.59 1.30 -11.62
CA PRO A 154 25.68 2.75 -11.42
C PRO A 154 25.94 3.51 -12.75
N ARG A 155 25.14 3.24 -13.77
CA ARG A 155 25.14 3.95 -15.06
C ARG A 155 23.74 4.02 -15.64
N LEU A 156 23.50 4.97 -16.53
CA LEU A 156 22.31 4.98 -17.35
C LEU A 156 22.33 3.81 -18.32
N LEU A 157 21.18 3.12 -18.43
CA LEU A 157 21.03 2.03 -19.39
C LEU A 157 20.87 2.58 -20.80
N LEU A 158 21.41 1.87 -21.79
CA LEU A 158 21.14 2.18 -23.19
C LEU A 158 19.63 2.01 -23.48
N PRO A 159 19.04 2.74 -24.42
CA PRO A 159 17.61 2.66 -24.72
C PRO A 159 17.12 1.24 -24.98
N ARG A 160 17.90 0.41 -25.67
CA ARG A 160 17.57 -1.00 -25.93
C ARG A 160 17.57 -1.84 -24.66
N GLU A 161 18.59 -1.69 -23.80
CA GLU A 161 18.67 -2.37 -22.50
C GLU A 161 17.49 -1.97 -21.60
N PHE A 162 17.18 -0.69 -21.57
CA PHE A 162 16.06 -0.15 -20.80
C PHE A 162 14.72 -0.76 -21.23
N LEU A 163 14.39 -0.68 -22.53
CA LEU A 163 13.14 -1.20 -23.08
C LEU A 163 12.95 -2.71 -22.86
N MET A 164 14.03 -3.49 -22.98
CA MET A 164 13.98 -4.94 -22.75
C MET A 164 13.66 -5.28 -21.29
N ASN A 165 14.21 -4.52 -20.34
CA ASN A 165 14.08 -4.82 -18.92
C ASN A 165 12.78 -4.22 -18.31
N VAL A 166 12.27 -3.13 -18.86
CA VAL A 166 11.09 -2.44 -18.34
C VAL A 166 9.79 -3.20 -18.62
N LYS A 167 9.74 -3.96 -19.72
CA LYS A 167 8.54 -4.73 -20.12
C LYS A 167 8.07 -5.67 -19.01
N GLY A 168 8.98 -6.39 -18.35
CA GLY A 168 8.66 -7.30 -17.26
C GLY A 168 8.07 -6.59 -16.05
N ILE A 169 8.56 -5.37 -15.76
CA ILE A 169 8.07 -4.54 -14.65
C ILE A 169 6.64 -4.07 -14.93
N PHE A 170 6.37 -3.58 -16.14
CA PHE A 170 5.04 -3.11 -16.53
C PHE A 170 4.00 -4.23 -16.62
N THR A 171 4.40 -5.41 -17.09
CA THR A 171 3.50 -6.58 -17.15
C THR A 171 2.88 -6.92 -15.79
N ILE A 172 3.63 -6.73 -14.70
CA ILE A 172 3.13 -6.95 -13.34
C ILE A 172 2.63 -5.63 -12.71
N GLY A 173 3.35 -4.54 -12.97
CA GLY A 173 3.11 -3.25 -12.33
C GLY A 173 1.78 -2.61 -12.71
N ILE A 174 1.40 -2.63 -13.98
CA ILE A 174 0.16 -1.99 -14.46
C ILE A 174 -1.09 -2.67 -13.88
N PRO A 175 -1.26 -4.01 -13.96
CA PRO A 175 -2.41 -4.66 -13.32
C PRO A 175 -2.43 -4.48 -11.81
N ALA A 176 -1.25 -4.51 -11.14
CA ALA A 176 -1.17 -4.30 -9.71
C ALA A 176 -1.53 -2.86 -9.30
N ALA A 177 -1.12 -1.86 -10.08
CA ALA A 177 -1.52 -0.47 -9.87
C ALA A 177 -3.03 -0.30 -10.09
N GLY A 178 -3.58 -0.87 -11.17
CA GLY A 178 -5.02 -0.88 -11.43
C GLY A 178 -5.80 -1.50 -10.26
N ALA A 179 -5.37 -2.65 -9.76
CA ALA A 179 -6.00 -3.28 -8.60
C ALA A 179 -6.03 -2.38 -7.36
N ASN A 180 -4.95 -1.62 -7.10
CA ASN A 180 -4.90 -0.70 -5.96
C ASN A 180 -5.78 0.54 -6.15
N MET A 181 -5.91 1.05 -7.38
CA MET A 181 -6.78 2.20 -7.70
C MET A 181 -8.28 1.91 -7.51
N LEU A 182 -8.70 0.65 -7.57
CA LEU A 182 -10.10 0.26 -7.37
C LEU A 182 -10.55 0.47 -5.91
N THR A 183 -9.64 0.36 -4.93
CA THR A 183 -9.98 0.46 -3.51
C THR A 183 -10.54 1.82 -3.12
N PRO A 184 -9.91 2.98 -3.42
CA PRO A 184 -10.48 4.28 -3.14
C PRO A 184 -11.86 4.51 -3.78
N ILE A 185 -12.08 3.97 -4.98
CA ILE A 185 -13.36 4.08 -5.68
C ILE A 185 -14.45 3.34 -4.90
N ALA A 186 -14.19 2.10 -4.50
CA ALA A 186 -15.15 1.30 -3.73
C ALA A 186 -15.44 1.93 -2.35
N VAL A 187 -14.40 2.42 -1.66
CA VAL A 187 -14.58 3.14 -0.39
C VAL A 187 -15.41 4.41 -0.59
N GLY A 188 -15.19 5.17 -1.67
CA GLY A 188 -15.99 6.35 -2.00
C GLY A 188 -17.46 6.01 -2.21
N VAL A 189 -17.78 4.92 -2.93
CA VAL A 189 -19.16 4.45 -3.12
C VAL A 189 -19.80 4.07 -1.78
N VAL A 190 -19.10 3.31 -0.93
CA VAL A 190 -19.64 2.95 0.40
C VAL A 190 -19.80 4.18 1.29
N THR A 191 -18.89 5.15 1.22
CA THR A 191 -19.03 6.42 1.94
C THR A 191 -20.27 7.19 1.50
N ALA A 192 -20.60 7.19 0.21
CA ALA A 192 -21.85 7.79 -0.29
C ALA A 192 -23.08 7.08 0.28
N ILE A 193 -23.08 5.73 0.38
CA ILE A 193 -24.17 4.97 1.03
C ILE A 193 -24.26 5.33 2.53
N VAL A 194 -23.12 5.49 3.20
CA VAL A 194 -23.09 5.90 4.63
C VAL A 194 -23.67 7.30 4.82
N ALA A 195 -23.48 8.22 3.86
CA ALA A 195 -23.98 9.58 3.93
C ALA A 195 -25.53 9.64 3.98
N ASP A 196 -26.23 8.66 3.42
CA ASP A 196 -27.70 8.56 3.51
C ASP A 196 -28.19 8.36 4.96
N PHE A 197 -27.32 7.95 5.89
CA PHE A 197 -27.61 7.80 7.32
C PHE A 197 -27.30 9.05 8.17
N GLY A 198 -26.87 10.15 7.54
CA GLY A 198 -26.62 11.44 8.17
C GLY A 198 -25.17 11.67 8.61
N ASP A 199 -24.92 12.88 9.08
CA ASP A 199 -23.59 13.40 9.40
C ASP A 199 -22.88 12.58 10.51
N ALA A 200 -23.64 12.12 11.51
CA ALA A 200 -23.11 11.28 12.58
C ALA A 200 -22.53 9.96 12.05
N ALA A 201 -23.19 9.35 11.06
CA ALA A 201 -22.71 8.13 10.44
C ALA A 201 -21.44 8.36 9.62
N VAL A 202 -21.37 9.47 8.88
CA VAL A 202 -20.17 9.87 8.13
C VAL A 202 -19.00 10.16 9.06
N ALA A 203 -19.24 10.85 10.18
CA ALA A 203 -18.21 11.10 11.18
C ALA A 203 -17.68 9.81 11.79
N ALA A 204 -18.57 8.88 12.19
CA ALA A 204 -18.19 7.58 12.74
C ALA A 204 -17.43 6.72 11.71
N TRP A 205 -17.85 6.71 10.43
CA TRP A 205 -17.15 6.05 9.33
C TRP A 205 -15.74 6.62 9.14
N GLY A 206 -15.58 7.95 9.20
CA GLY A 206 -14.28 8.62 9.10
C GLY A 206 -13.33 8.24 10.23
N VAL A 207 -13.81 8.18 11.48
CA VAL A 207 -13.03 7.70 12.63
C VAL A 207 -12.67 6.22 12.43
N GLY A 208 -13.64 5.40 12.03
CA GLY A 208 -13.45 3.99 11.74
C GLY A 208 -12.35 3.74 10.71
N GLY A 209 -12.31 4.49 9.62
CA GLY A 209 -11.27 4.40 8.58
C GLY A 209 -9.86 4.74 9.10
N ARG A 210 -9.74 5.69 10.04
CA ARG A 210 -8.46 5.99 10.69
C ARG A 210 -8.00 4.84 11.58
N LEU A 211 -8.90 4.27 12.36
CA LEU A 211 -8.62 3.09 13.19
C LEU A 211 -8.26 1.87 12.34
N GLU A 212 -8.97 1.63 11.24
CA GLU A 212 -8.64 0.59 10.26
C GLU A 212 -7.23 0.74 9.72
N SER A 213 -6.82 1.97 9.35
CA SER A 213 -5.48 2.23 8.84
C SER A 213 -4.39 1.82 9.83
N ILE A 214 -4.59 2.05 11.12
CA ILE A 214 -3.67 1.64 12.19
C ILE A 214 -3.72 0.11 12.39
N ALA A 215 -4.92 -0.46 12.50
CA ALA A 215 -5.13 -1.89 12.71
C ALA A 215 -4.55 -2.76 11.57
N CYS A 216 -4.53 -2.22 10.34
CA CYS A 216 -4.06 -2.92 9.15
C CYS A 216 -2.55 -2.71 8.86
N ILE A 217 -1.78 -2.00 9.71
CA ILE A 217 -0.33 -1.79 9.52
C ILE A 217 0.42 -3.12 9.36
N ILE A 218 0.12 -4.12 10.20
CA ILE A 218 0.78 -5.44 10.15
C ILE A 218 0.45 -6.16 8.84
N MET A 219 -0.79 -6.06 8.37
CA MET A 219 -1.21 -6.60 7.08
C MET A 219 -0.43 -5.96 5.93
N LEU A 220 -0.27 -4.64 5.93
CA LEU A 220 0.52 -3.91 4.93
C LEU A 220 1.99 -4.31 4.97
N ALA A 221 2.59 -4.44 6.16
CA ALA A 221 3.95 -4.90 6.32
C ALA A 221 4.17 -6.31 5.73
N LEU A 222 3.26 -7.24 6.00
CA LEU A 222 3.29 -8.59 5.42
C LEU A 222 3.10 -8.56 3.90
N SER A 223 2.22 -7.71 3.38
CA SER A 223 2.01 -7.59 1.93
C SER A 223 3.24 -7.10 1.17
N MET A 224 4.18 -6.44 1.86
CA MET A 224 5.45 -5.97 1.30
C MET A 224 6.59 -6.98 1.48
N THR A 225 6.55 -7.82 2.53
CA THR A 225 7.64 -8.76 2.86
C THR A 225 7.40 -10.17 2.31
N LEU A 226 6.16 -10.59 2.14
CA LEU A 226 5.79 -11.88 1.59
C LEU A 226 6.18 -12.05 0.10
N PRO A 227 5.96 -11.07 -0.82
CA PRO A 227 6.29 -11.21 -2.22
C PRO A 227 7.76 -11.53 -2.51
N PRO A 228 8.78 -10.91 -1.89
CA PRO A 228 10.17 -11.29 -2.05
C PRO A 228 10.44 -12.76 -1.72
N LEU A 229 9.91 -13.23 -0.59
CA LEU A 229 10.07 -14.60 -0.15
C LEU A 229 9.44 -15.60 -1.13
N ILE A 230 8.22 -15.31 -1.59
CA ILE A 230 7.52 -16.13 -2.59
C ILE A 230 8.26 -16.11 -3.92
N SER A 231 8.64 -14.95 -4.44
CA SER A 231 9.24 -14.81 -5.77
C SER A 231 10.63 -15.45 -5.85
N GLN A 232 11.46 -15.37 -4.80
CA GLN A 232 12.74 -16.07 -4.72
C GLN A 232 12.56 -17.60 -4.75
N ASN A 233 11.66 -18.14 -3.91
CA ASN A 233 11.40 -19.57 -3.90
C ASN A 233 10.75 -20.06 -5.21
N PHE A 234 9.91 -19.24 -5.82
CA PHE A 234 9.33 -19.51 -7.13
C PHE A 234 10.39 -19.52 -8.23
N GLY A 235 11.32 -18.54 -8.23
CA GLY A 235 12.46 -18.50 -9.15
C GLY A 235 13.41 -19.70 -9.00
N ALA A 236 13.57 -20.18 -7.77
CA ALA A 236 14.36 -21.38 -7.45
C ALA A 236 13.60 -22.71 -7.68
N ASN A 237 12.41 -22.70 -8.27
CA ASN A 237 11.51 -23.84 -8.47
C ASN A 237 11.13 -24.60 -7.19
N LYS A 238 11.15 -23.95 -6.02
CA LYS A 238 10.79 -24.55 -4.71
C LYS A 238 9.33 -24.26 -4.38
N ILE A 239 8.40 -24.84 -5.15
CA ILE A 239 6.96 -24.52 -5.06
C ILE A 239 6.37 -24.91 -3.72
N ASP A 240 6.82 -25.98 -3.08
CA ASP A 240 6.37 -26.36 -1.72
C ASP A 240 6.68 -25.26 -0.70
N ARG A 241 7.85 -24.62 -0.79
CA ARG A 241 8.22 -23.52 0.08
C ARG A 241 7.36 -22.27 -0.17
N VAL A 242 6.98 -22.03 -1.42
CA VAL A 242 6.01 -20.96 -1.77
C VAL A 242 4.69 -21.17 -1.04
N TYR A 243 4.17 -22.41 -1.06
CA TYR A 243 2.90 -22.73 -0.39
C TYR A 243 3.01 -22.63 1.13
N ILE A 244 4.10 -23.13 1.72
CA ILE A 244 4.35 -23.06 3.16
C ILE A 244 4.42 -21.60 3.61
N ALA A 245 5.21 -20.75 2.93
CA ALA A 245 5.34 -19.33 3.25
C ALA A 245 3.99 -18.61 3.18
N TYR A 246 3.22 -18.85 2.12
CA TYR A 246 1.88 -18.28 1.97
C TYR A 246 0.95 -18.74 3.10
N LYS A 247 0.84 -20.05 3.36
CA LYS A 247 -0.04 -20.60 4.41
C LYS A 247 0.31 -20.05 5.79
N THR A 248 1.61 -19.98 6.10
CA THR A 248 2.08 -19.42 7.39
C THR A 248 1.71 -17.95 7.53
N ALA A 249 1.86 -17.15 6.47
CA ALA A 249 1.47 -15.75 6.48
C ALA A 249 -0.05 -15.58 6.66
N ILE A 250 -0.87 -16.45 6.05
CA ILE A 250 -2.34 -16.45 6.21
C ILE A 250 -2.73 -16.77 7.66
N VAL A 251 -2.16 -17.82 8.24
CA VAL A 251 -2.45 -18.17 9.64
C VAL A 251 -2.03 -17.04 10.57
N PHE A 252 -0.83 -16.49 10.36
CA PHE A 252 -0.33 -15.39 11.18
C PHE A 252 -1.25 -14.16 11.12
N ILE A 253 -1.69 -13.73 9.91
CA ILE A 253 -2.54 -12.55 9.78
C ILE A 253 -3.92 -12.77 10.42
N LEU A 254 -4.49 -13.97 10.32
CA LEU A 254 -5.76 -14.30 10.96
C LEU A 254 -5.63 -14.24 12.49
N CYS A 255 -4.56 -14.82 13.05
CA CYS A 255 -4.33 -14.79 14.49
C CYS A 255 -4.11 -13.38 15.02
N ILE A 256 -3.23 -12.59 14.37
CA ILE A 256 -2.91 -11.24 14.85
C ILE A 256 -4.10 -10.29 14.69
N GLN A 257 -4.89 -10.41 13.62
CA GLN A 257 -6.06 -9.57 13.43
C GLN A 257 -7.20 -9.94 14.41
N LEU A 258 -7.30 -11.20 14.81
CA LEU A 258 -8.21 -11.59 15.88
C LEU A 258 -7.81 -10.96 17.23
N VAL A 259 -6.52 -10.88 17.53
CA VAL A 259 -6.02 -10.17 18.72
C VAL A 259 -6.34 -8.68 18.63
N ILE A 260 -6.09 -8.06 17.48
CA ILE A 260 -6.38 -6.64 17.25
C ILE A 260 -7.90 -6.37 17.39
N PHE A 261 -8.74 -7.23 16.79
CA PHE A 261 -10.20 -7.16 16.97
C PHE A 261 -10.58 -7.21 18.44
N SER A 262 -10.05 -8.18 19.21
CA SER A 262 -10.34 -8.33 20.62
C SER A 262 -9.95 -7.09 21.44
N LEU A 263 -8.78 -6.50 21.14
CA LEU A 263 -8.34 -5.26 21.77
C LEU A 263 -9.25 -4.09 21.43
N LEU A 264 -9.59 -3.89 20.14
CA LEU A 264 -10.47 -2.81 19.69
C LEU A 264 -11.88 -2.95 20.30
N TYR A 265 -12.38 -4.18 20.39
CA TYR A 265 -13.66 -4.47 21.04
C TYR A 265 -13.65 -4.07 22.52
N LEU A 266 -12.61 -4.44 23.28
CA LEU A 266 -12.48 -4.14 24.70
C LEU A 266 -12.33 -2.64 25.02
N VAL A 267 -11.72 -1.88 24.12
CA VAL A 267 -11.46 -0.44 24.33
C VAL A 267 -12.40 0.46 23.52
N SER A 268 -13.44 -0.11 22.89
CA SER A 268 -14.35 0.62 21.98
C SER A 268 -15.01 1.83 22.63
N ASP A 269 -15.55 1.68 23.86
CA ASP A 269 -16.18 2.76 24.62
C ASP A 269 -15.19 3.88 24.96
N TYR A 270 -13.98 3.50 25.39
CA TYR A 270 -12.95 4.48 25.72
C TYR A 270 -12.51 5.29 24.48
N ILE A 271 -12.25 4.61 23.35
CA ILE A 271 -11.86 5.26 22.11
C ILE A 271 -12.98 6.18 21.61
N ALA A 272 -14.24 5.74 21.61
CA ALA A 272 -15.35 6.55 21.15
C ALA A 272 -15.44 7.87 21.93
N ASN A 273 -15.31 7.82 23.28
CA ASN A 273 -15.33 8.98 24.15
C ASN A 273 -14.11 9.92 23.97
N VAL A 274 -12.97 9.41 23.49
CA VAL A 274 -11.81 10.26 23.16
C VAL A 274 -12.04 11.05 21.87
N PHE A 275 -12.76 10.48 20.90
CA PHE A 275 -12.98 11.12 19.60
C PHE A 275 -14.15 12.12 19.61
N THR A 276 -15.17 11.93 20.46
CA THR A 276 -16.35 12.77 20.46
C THR A 276 -17.07 12.78 21.80
N ASN A 277 -17.71 13.92 22.09
CA ASN A 277 -18.67 14.06 23.21
C ASN A 277 -20.13 13.85 22.75
N ASP A 278 -20.37 13.73 21.44
CA ASP A 278 -21.70 13.46 20.91
C ASP A 278 -22.04 11.98 21.06
N VAL A 279 -23.08 11.72 21.86
CA VAL A 279 -23.53 10.34 22.17
C VAL A 279 -23.97 9.59 20.92
N SER A 280 -24.54 10.27 19.94
CA SER A 280 -24.97 9.64 18.68
C SER A 280 -23.78 9.17 17.85
N VAL A 281 -22.76 9.99 17.69
CA VAL A 281 -21.53 9.65 17.00
C VAL A 281 -20.76 8.57 17.76
N ALA A 282 -20.64 8.69 19.08
CA ALA A 282 -19.96 7.71 19.94
C ALA A 282 -20.57 6.30 19.79
N SER A 283 -21.91 6.20 19.84
CA SER A 283 -22.60 4.91 19.66
C SER A 283 -22.32 4.25 18.30
N LEU A 284 -22.21 5.04 17.24
CA LEU A 284 -21.89 4.54 15.89
C LEU A 284 -20.41 4.16 15.75
N ILE A 285 -19.49 4.85 16.42
CA ILE A 285 -18.08 4.44 16.50
C ILE A 285 -17.96 3.09 17.22
N ILE A 286 -18.66 2.90 18.35
CA ILE A 286 -18.69 1.62 19.08
C ILE A 286 -19.26 0.52 18.18
N LEU A 287 -20.37 0.78 17.49
CA LEU A 287 -20.96 -0.17 16.54
C LEU A 287 -19.96 -0.56 15.44
N PHE A 288 -19.24 0.40 14.87
CA PHE A 288 -18.18 0.15 13.89
C PHE A 288 -17.09 -0.76 14.47
N MET A 289 -16.57 -0.40 15.65
CA MET A 289 -15.44 -1.10 16.28
C MET A 289 -15.80 -2.52 16.75
N THR A 290 -17.07 -2.79 17.02
CA THR A 290 -17.55 -4.12 17.42
C THR A 290 -17.78 -5.05 16.22
N ILE A 291 -18.02 -4.53 15.03
CA ILE A 291 -18.38 -5.34 13.85
C ILE A 291 -17.25 -5.37 12.82
N VAL A 292 -16.84 -4.20 12.31
CA VAL A 292 -15.97 -4.13 11.12
C VAL A 292 -14.59 -4.76 11.32
N PRO A 293 -13.91 -4.60 12.48
CA PRO A 293 -12.59 -5.19 12.69
C PRO A 293 -12.56 -6.72 12.67
N LEU A 294 -13.70 -7.38 12.90
CA LEU A 294 -13.82 -8.85 12.73
C LEU A 294 -13.47 -9.26 11.28
N GLY A 295 -13.74 -8.40 10.30
CA GLY A 295 -13.44 -8.62 8.89
C GLY A 295 -11.98 -8.38 8.49
N TYR A 296 -11.15 -7.76 9.35
CA TYR A 296 -9.77 -7.37 8.97
C TYR A 296 -8.87 -8.58 8.71
N GLY A 297 -9.07 -9.69 9.44
CA GLY A 297 -8.37 -10.95 9.17
C GLY A 297 -8.66 -11.48 7.76
N ALA A 298 -9.93 -11.49 7.39
CA ALA A 298 -10.40 -11.91 6.06
C ALA A 298 -9.87 -10.96 4.95
N GLN A 299 -9.93 -9.65 5.18
CA GLN A 299 -9.31 -8.66 4.29
C GLN A 299 -7.82 -8.92 4.12
N GLY A 300 -7.12 -9.25 5.20
CA GLY A 300 -5.70 -9.62 5.18
C GLY A 300 -5.41 -10.84 4.30
N VAL A 301 -6.24 -11.87 4.36
CA VAL A 301 -6.14 -13.04 3.47
C VAL A 301 -6.19 -12.63 2.00
N VAL A 302 -7.13 -11.77 1.62
CA VAL A 302 -7.25 -11.30 0.22
C VAL A 302 -6.04 -10.47 -0.21
N VAL A 303 -5.60 -9.54 0.63
CA VAL A 303 -4.44 -8.67 0.34
C VAL A 303 -3.15 -9.48 0.20
N LEU A 304 -2.91 -10.45 1.08
CA LEU A 304 -1.76 -11.33 1.00
C LEU A 304 -1.83 -12.27 -0.22
N THR A 305 -3.02 -12.74 -0.58
CA THR A 305 -3.24 -13.56 -1.78
C THR A 305 -2.95 -12.76 -3.06
N ASN A 306 -3.41 -11.51 -3.15
CA ASN A 306 -3.08 -10.62 -4.27
C ASN A 306 -1.58 -10.40 -4.38
N SER A 307 -0.90 -10.17 -3.25
CA SER A 307 0.54 -10.03 -3.20
C SER A 307 1.28 -11.32 -3.65
N ALA A 308 0.77 -12.49 -3.24
CA ALA A 308 1.30 -13.78 -3.63
C ALA A 308 1.10 -14.07 -5.12
N PHE A 309 -0.06 -13.74 -5.71
CA PHE A 309 -0.28 -13.84 -7.15
C PHE A 309 0.68 -12.97 -7.96
N ASN A 310 0.91 -11.73 -7.52
CA ASN A 310 1.90 -10.86 -8.14
C ASN A 310 3.32 -11.47 -8.07
N ALA A 311 3.67 -12.10 -6.96
CA ALA A 311 4.97 -12.71 -6.74
C ALA A 311 5.22 -13.96 -7.62
N ILE A 312 4.17 -14.73 -7.94
CA ILE A 312 4.25 -15.87 -8.89
C ILE A 312 3.97 -15.46 -10.35
N HIS A 313 4.07 -14.17 -10.67
CA HIS A 313 3.86 -13.59 -12.00
C HIS A 313 2.46 -13.83 -12.60
N LYS A 314 1.41 -13.82 -11.77
CA LYS A 314 -0.01 -13.89 -12.18
C LYS A 314 -0.78 -12.61 -11.77
N PRO A 315 -0.37 -11.42 -12.23
CA PRO A 315 -0.95 -10.15 -11.77
C PRO A 315 -2.41 -9.98 -12.20
N MET A 316 -2.83 -10.58 -13.31
CA MET A 316 -4.23 -10.56 -13.75
C MET A 316 -5.15 -11.30 -12.77
N ALA A 317 -4.67 -12.36 -12.12
CA ALA A 317 -5.45 -13.04 -11.09
C ALA A 317 -5.64 -12.13 -9.86
N ALA A 318 -4.61 -11.38 -9.46
CA ALA A 318 -4.73 -10.39 -8.39
C ALA A 318 -5.71 -9.26 -8.75
N LEU A 319 -5.67 -8.75 -9.99
CA LEU A 319 -6.60 -7.73 -10.46
C LEU A 319 -8.05 -8.24 -10.44
N ILE A 320 -8.30 -9.44 -10.98
CA ILE A 320 -9.63 -10.07 -10.99
C ILE A 320 -10.14 -10.27 -9.56
N LEU A 321 -9.32 -10.81 -8.65
CA LEU A 321 -9.70 -10.99 -7.25
C LEU A 321 -10.09 -9.68 -6.57
N ASN A 322 -9.32 -8.62 -6.82
CA ASN A 322 -9.61 -7.32 -6.21
C ASN A 322 -10.88 -6.68 -6.80
N THR A 323 -11.09 -6.83 -8.11
CA THR A 323 -12.33 -6.38 -8.77
C THR A 323 -13.54 -7.11 -8.24
N LEU A 324 -13.50 -8.45 -8.16
CA LEU A 324 -14.57 -9.27 -7.59
C LEU A 324 -14.85 -8.87 -6.15
N ARG A 325 -13.78 -8.76 -5.33
CA ARG A 325 -13.91 -8.36 -3.94
C ARG A 325 -14.67 -7.06 -3.79
N LEU A 326 -14.26 -6.02 -4.51
CA LEU A 326 -14.76 -4.67 -4.29
C LEU A 326 -16.14 -4.45 -4.91
N PHE A 327 -16.35 -4.86 -6.16
CA PHE A 327 -17.55 -4.50 -6.92
C PHE A 327 -18.61 -5.59 -7.01
N ILE A 328 -18.25 -6.87 -6.80
CA ILE A 328 -19.23 -7.97 -6.80
C ILE A 328 -19.65 -8.33 -5.38
N PHE A 329 -18.76 -8.22 -4.40
CA PHE A 329 -19.09 -8.59 -3.02
C PHE A 329 -19.18 -7.39 -2.09
N PHE A 330 -18.11 -6.58 -1.94
CA PHE A 330 -18.04 -5.56 -0.91
C PHE A 330 -19.11 -4.48 -1.07
N VAL A 331 -19.16 -3.78 -2.20
CA VAL A 331 -20.15 -2.73 -2.44
C VAL A 331 -21.59 -3.30 -2.43
N PRO A 332 -21.92 -4.39 -3.15
CA PRO A 332 -23.28 -4.94 -3.10
C PRO A 332 -23.71 -5.46 -1.73
N PHE A 333 -22.82 -6.11 -0.96
CA PHE A 333 -23.18 -6.59 0.38
C PHE A 333 -23.35 -5.45 1.37
N CYS A 334 -22.53 -4.41 1.29
CA CYS A 334 -22.73 -3.18 2.05
C CYS A 334 -24.07 -2.51 1.70
N TYR A 335 -24.39 -2.39 0.41
CA TYR A 335 -25.64 -1.81 -0.05
C TYR A 335 -26.87 -2.62 0.37
N LEU A 336 -26.88 -3.92 0.12
CA LEU A 336 -28.00 -4.79 0.53
C LEU A 336 -28.15 -4.83 2.05
N GLY A 337 -27.04 -4.90 2.78
CA GLY A 337 -27.04 -4.83 4.24
C GLY A 337 -27.65 -3.51 4.73
N SER A 338 -27.32 -2.40 4.10
CA SER A 338 -27.83 -1.08 4.46
C SER A 338 -29.36 -0.97 4.28
N ILE A 339 -29.91 -1.60 3.23
CA ILE A 339 -31.36 -1.64 3.00
C ILE A 339 -32.09 -2.45 4.06
N TRP A 340 -31.53 -3.61 4.47
CA TRP A 340 -32.24 -4.53 5.36
C TRP A 340 -32.10 -4.16 6.84
N TYR A 341 -30.95 -3.72 7.27
CA TYR A 341 -30.61 -3.50 8.68
C TYR A 341 -29.92 -2.16 8.96
N GLY A 342 -30.05 -1.19 8.05
CA GLY A 342 -29.44 0.11 8.20
C GLY A 342 -27.90 0.04 8.27
N LEU A 343 -27.31 0.94 9.05
CA LEU A 343 -25.84 1.05 9.17
C LEU A 343 -25.20 -0.22 9.78
N MET A 344 -25.87 -0.90 10.70
CA MET A 344 -25.41 -2.19 11.23
C MET A 344 -25.31 -3.24 10.12
N GLY A 345 -26.32 -3.32 9.23
CA GLY A 345 -26.32 -4.23 8.10
C GLY A 345 -25.20 -3.93 7.09
N LEU A 346 -24.89 -2.65 6.87
CA LEU A 346 -23.77 -2.24 6.03
C LEU A 346 -22.44 -2.77 6.59
N PHE A 347 -22.20 -2.64 7.89
CA PHE A 347 -20.98 -3.14 8.54
C PHE A 347 -20.89 -4.67 8.51
N VAL A 348 -21.98 -5.36 8.76
CA VAL A 348 -22.04 -6.82 8.64
C VAL A 348 -21.81 -7.27 7.20
N GLY A 349 -22.40 -6.56 6.22
CA GLY A 349 -22.19 -6.80 4.80
C GLY A 349 -20.70 -6.69 4.40
N ALA A 350 -19.99 -5.70 4.93
CA ALA A 350 -18.54 -5.53 4.70
C ALA A 350 -17.74 -6.75 5.23
N VAL A 351 -18.06 -7.23 6.43
CA VAL A 351 -17.42 -8.41 7.04
C VAL A 351 -17.70 -9.67 6.23
N LEU A 352 -18.95 -9.89 5.85
CA LEU A 352 -19.36 -11.06 5.05
C LEU A 352 -18.68 -11.07 3.69
N ALA A 353 -18.64 -9.92 3.00
CA ALA A 353 -17.98 -9.78 1.71
C ALA A 353 -16.49 -10.14 1.79
N ASN A 354 -15.78 -9.60 2.79
CA ASN A 354 -14.37 -9.94 3.00
C ASN A 354 -14.18 -11.44 3.35
N THR A 355 -15.07 -12.03 4.14
CA THR A 355 -14.99 -13.44 4.54
C THR A 355 -15.19 -14.39 3.35
N VAL A 356 -16.21 -14.16 2.52
CA VAL A 356 -16.45 -14.93 1.30
C VAL A 356 -15.25 -14.82 0.36
N MET A 357 -14.76 -13.60 0.15
CA MET A 357 -13.60 -13.37 -0.73
C MET A 357 -12.30 -13.95 -0.18
N ALA A 358 -12.12 -13.98 1.13
CA ALA A 358 -10.97 -14.65 1.75
C ALA A 358 -10.97 -16.16 1.43
N ALA A 359 -12.12 -16.83 1.57
CA ALA A 359 -12.24 -18.24 1.23
C ALA A 359 -11.97 -18.49 -0.27
N LEU A 360 -12.60 -17.71 -1.16
CA LEU A 360 -12.43 -17.83 -2.61
C LEU A 360 -10.98 -17.59 -3.03
N SER A 361 -10.34 -16.54 -2.52
CA SER A 361 -8.96 -16.19 -2.86
C SER A 361 -7.97 -17.26 -2.38
N PHE A 362 -8.15 -17.78 -1.15
CA PHE A 362 -7.33 -18.86 -0.63
C PHE A 362 -7.48 -20.15 -1.45
N MET A 363 -8.70 -20.54 -1.79
CA MET A 363 -8.98 -21.72 -2.63
C MET A 363 -8.38 -21.58 -4.01
N TRP A 364 -8.50 -20.42 -4.63
CA TRP A 364 -7.92 -20.18 -5.95
C TRP A 364 -6.40 -20.23 -5.92
N PHE A 365 -5.74 -19.60 -4.96
CA PHE A 365 -4.29 -19.67 -4.86
C PHE A 365 -3.81 -21.10 -4.61
N ARG A 366 -4.46 -21.84 -3.72
CA ARG A 366 -4.17 -23.26 -3.45
C ARG A 366 -4.31 -24.12 -4.72
N TYR A 367 -5.33 -23.89 -5.52
CA TYR A 367 -5.51 -24.56 -6.81
C TYR A 367 -4.36 -24.27 -7.77
N GLN A 368 -3.97 -23.01 -7.89
CA GLN A 368 -2.84 -22.61 -8.76
C GLN A 368 -1.52 -23.24 -8.32
N ILE A 369 -1.27 -23.35 -7.04
CA ILE A 369 -0.06 -24.03 -6.53
C ILE A 369 -0.08 -25.53 -6.89
N LYS A 370 -1.23 -26.20 -6.75
CA LYS A 370 -1.36 -27.61 -7.17
C LYS A 370 -1.06 -27.82 -8.64
N VAL A 371 -1.57 -26.95 -9.52
CA VAL A 371 -1.30 -27.00 -10.95
C VAL A 371 0.21 -26.83 -11.24
N LEU A 372 0.88 -25.90 -10.55
CA LEU A 372 2.31 -25.68 -10.70
C LEU A 372 3.13 -26.91 -10.27
N LEU A 373 2.77 -27.56 -9.15
CA LEU A 373 3.44 -28.77 -8.67
C LEU A 373 3.27 -29.93 -9.67
N GLN A 374 2.07 -30.13 -10.21
CA GLN A 374 1.84 -31.18 -11.24
C GLN A 374 2.66 -30.94 -12.51
N THR A 375 2.76 -29.70 -12.96
CA THR A 375 3.57 -29.33 -14.13
C THR A 375 5.07 -29.53 -13.87
N GLN A 376 5.52 -29.40 -12.64
CA GLN A 376 6.92 -29.65 -12.27
C GLN A 376 7.25 -31.15 -12.28
N VAL A 377 6.35 -31.99 -11.75
CA VAL A 377 6.53 -33.45 -11.76
C VAL A 377 6.53 -34.02 -13.19
N SER A 378 5.75 -33.44 -14.11
CA SER A 378 5.70 -33.91 -15.50
C SER A 378 6.94 -33.51 -16.34
N LYS A 379 7.82 -32.65 -15.84
CA LYS A 379 9.04 -32.19 -16.52
C LYS A 379 10.31 -32.88 -16.01
N ASN A 380 10.25 -33.55 -14.86
CA ASN A 380 11.30 -34.41 -14.31
C ASN A 380 11.04 -35.88 -14.69
#